data_bf85e246cc0ab149088d028122248335
#
_entry.id   bf85e246cc0ab149088d028122248335
#
_cell.length_a   1.000
_cell.length_b   1.000
_cell.length_c   1.000
_cell.angle_alpha   90.00
_cell.angle_beta   90.00
_cell.angle_gamma   90.00
#
_symmetry.space_group_name_H-M   'P 1'
#
loop_
_entity.id
_entity.type
_entity.pdbx_description
1 polymer ?
#
loop_
_entity_poly.entity_id
_entity_poly.type
_entity_poly.pdbx_seq_one_letter_code
_entity_poly.pdbx_strand_id
1 'polypeptide(L)'
;VSSTYAIAIRDFTKRYGSFEAVSNLTLEVEPGSICGLLGPNGSGKTTTFKCLLNLARATFGTMQVEGAPVQPATFEELTYVPERSALYEWLTLADHLEFNRRSYRKYDAKRADELVNLFRLERKKKVGKLSKGQQTAVALILAFSIRPRILVLDEPASGLDPVFQRVVLDLLIEAAAGGATILFSSHQIGQVERAADRVAILKNGKLIVDGTVDSLKGSEKVVEAIFDQMVPEVDGLATDARVRRVERSGRILRAYVKEDSEGIARRLSEYAPKNVAVMDLNLEDIFINAVGGEIPMIRGGE
;
A
#
# COMPACT_ATOMS: atom_id res chain seq x y z
N VAL A 1 -29.90 5.53 -2.42
CA VAL A 1 -29.18 5.44 -1.13
C VAL A 1 -27.73 5.75 -1.47
N SER A 2 -27.23 6.90 -1.03
CA SER A 2 -25.81 7.25 -1.15
C SER A 2 -24.98 6.21 -0.41
N SER A 3 -24.10 5.49 -1.10
CA SER A 3 -23.18 4.57 -0.45
C SER A 3 -22.24 5.37 0.46
N THR A 4 -22.09 4.94 1.71
CA THR A 4 -21.14 5.57 2.66
C THR A 4 -19.69 5.38 2.22
N TYR A 5 -19.42 4.34 1.41
CA TYR A 5 -18.10 3.96 0.94
C TYR A 5 -18.00 3.99 -0.59
N ALA A 6 -16.89 4.47 -1.11
CA ALA A 6 -16.60 4.44 -2.54
C ALA A 6 -16.28 3.01 -3.02
N ILE A 7 -15.59 2.22 -2.18
CA ILE A 7 -15.34 0.80 -2.42
C ILE A 7 -15.76 0.04 -1.16
N ALA A 8 -16.57 -1.01 -1.33
CA ALA A 8 -17.00 -1.90 -0.25
C ALA A 8 -16.80 -3.37 -0.65
N ILE A 9 -15.97 -4.05 0.11
CA ILE A 9 -15.67 -5.47 0.01
C ILE A 9 -16.18 -6.09 1.32
N ARG A 10 -17.08 -7.08 1.26
CA ARG A 10 -17.68 -7.69 2.46
C ARG A 10 -17.66 -9.19 2.37
N ASP A 11 -17.07 -9.84 3.38
CA ASP A 11 -16.97 -11.29 3.55
C ASP A 11 -16.43 -12.00 2.30
N PHE A 12 -15.54 -11.31 1.58
CA PHE A 12 -15.03 -11.77 0.29
C PHE A 12 -14.11 -12.98 0.44
N THR A 13 -14.43 -14.03 -0.30
CA THR A 13 -13.60 -15.23 -0.41
C THR A 13 -13.41 -15.60 -1.88
N LYS A 14 -12.18 -15.93 -2.26
CA LYS A 14 -11.83 -16.45 -3.58
C LYS A 14 -11.07 -17.75 -3.48
N ARG A 15 -11.62 -18.79 -4.12
CA ARG A 15 -10.98 -20.11 -4.26
C ARG A 15 -10.67 -20.42 -5.71
N TYR A 16 -9.54 -21.08 -5.93
CA TYR A 16 -9.13 -21.72 -7.18
C TYR A 16 -8.96 -23.21 -6.92
N GLY A 17 -10.00 -24.01 -7.24
CA GLY A 17 -10.06 -25.40 -6.80
C GLY A 17 -10.05 -25.50 -5.28
N SER A 18 -9.10 -26.25 -4.73
CA SER A 18 -8.89 -26.40 -3.27
C SER A 18 -8.07 -25.25 -2.64
N PHE A 19 -7.43 -24.41 -3.45
CA PHE A 19 -6.60 -23.29 -2.94
C PHE A 19 -7.46 -22.06 -2.66
N GLU A 20 -7.44 -21.58 -1.42
CA GLU A 20 -8.13 -20.37 -0.99
C GLU A 20 -7.14 -19.19 -1.08
N ALA A 21 -7.30 -18.40 -2.14
CA ALA A 21 -6.41 -17.26 -2.42
C ALA A 21 -6.73 -16.04 -1.56
N VAL A 22 -8.00 -15.86 -1.18
CA VAL A 22 -8.47 -14.83 -0.24
C VAL A 22 -9.58 -15.44 0.60
N SER A 23 -9.56 -15.18 1.90
CA SER A 23 -10.47 -15.74 2.90
C SER A 23 -11.12 -14.63 3.73
N ASN A 24 -12.44 -14.51 3.62
CA ASN A 24 -13.28 -13.65 4.45
C ASN A 24 -12.74 -12.20 4.60
N LEU A 25 -12.37 -11.59 3.48
CA LEU A 25 -11.87 -10.20 3.46
C LEU A 25 -13.04 -9.23 3.53
N THR A 26 -13.01 -8.34 4.53
CA THR A 26 -13.86 -7.15 4.59
C THR A 26 -12.98 -5.91 4.60
N LEU A 27 -13.21 -5.00 3.64
CA LEU A 27 -12.47 -3.74 3.48
C LEU A 27 -13.40 -2.67 2.92
N GLU A 28 -13.43 -1.52 3.56
CA GLU A 28 -14.23 -0.37 3.14
C GLU A 28 -13.33 0.85 2.95
N VAL A 29 -13.49 1.53 1.78
CA VAL A 29 -12.69 2.71 1.42
C VAL A 29 -13.63 3.90 1.29
N GLU A 30 -13.33 4.95 2.03
CA GLU A 30 -14.10 6.19 2.03
C GLU A 30 -13.90 6.98 0.74
N PRO A 31 -14.92 7.75 0.28
CA PRO A 31 -14.76 8.64 -0.85
C PRO A 31 -13.64 9.66 -0.64
N GLY A 32 -12.82 9.89 -1.67
CA GLY A 32 -11.73 10.87 -1.64
C GLY A 32 -10.52 10.48 -0.80
N SER A 33 -10.44 9.24 -0.32
CA SER A 33 -9.31 8.73 0.47
C SER A 33 -8.38 7.84 -0.34
N ILE A 34 -7.16 7.65 0.18
CA ILE A 34 -6.15 6.74 -0.35
C ILE A 34 -6.03 5.53 0.59
N CYS A 35 -6.40 4.36 0.10
CA CYS A 35 -6.23 3.10 0.82
C CYS A 35 -5.08 2.29 0.22
N GLY A 36 -4.08 1.98 1.03
CA GLY A 36 -2.95 1.12 0.67
C GLY A 36 -3.22 -0.33 1.06
N LEU A 37 -3.23 -1.25 0.09
CA LEU A 37 -3.33 -2.69 0.32
C LEU A 37 -1.92 -3.29 0.35
N LEU A 38 -1.37 -3.48 1.54
CA LEU A 38 -0.02 -3.94 1.79
C LEU A 38 0.01 -5.46 1.98
N GLY A 39 1.09 -6.11 1.59
CA GLY A 39 1.31 -7.53 1.84
C GLY A 39 2.37 -8.15 0.95
N PRO A 40 2.95 -9.29 1.34
CA PRO A 40 3.93 -10.00 0.54
C PRO A 40 3.34 -10.49 -0.79
N ASN A 41 4.22 -10.92 -1.70
CA ASN A 41 3.78 -11.55 -2.95
C ASN A 41 2.96 -12.82 -2.63
N GLY A 42 1.86 -13.01 -3.38
CA GLY A 42 0.94 -14.12 -3.14
C GLY A 42 -0.04 -13.94 -1.96
N SER A 43 -0.08 -12.79 -1.29
CA SER A 43 -1.01 -12.54 -0.19
C SER A 43 -2.47 -12.36 -0.60
N GLY A 44 -2.77 -12.23 -1.92
CA GLY A 44 -4.13 -12.09 -2.43
C GLY A 44 -4.48 -10.71 -2.99
N LYS A 45 -3.57 -9.71 -2.99
CA LYS A 45 -3.83 -8.32 -3.44
C LYS A 45 -4.40 -8.26 -4.86
N THR A 46 -3.66 -8.77 -5.85
CA THR A 46 -4.10 -8.80 -7.27
C THR A 46 -5.39 -9.60 -7.44
N THR A 47 -5.57 -10.69 -6.69
CA THR A 47 -6.82 -11.49 -6.72
C THR A 47 -8.00 -10.67 -6.24
N THR A 48 -7.83 -9.90 -5.16
CA THR A 48 -8.85 -8.99 -4.63
C THR A 48 -9.23 -7.94 -5.68
N PHE A 49 -8.25 -7.30 -6.32
CA PHE A 49 -8.52 -6.30 -7.37
C PHE A 49 -9.25 -6.90 -8.56
N LYS A 50 -8.81 -8.06 -9.06
CA LYS A 50 -9.50 -8.74 -10.18
C LYS A 50 -10.95 -9.08 -9.86
N CYS A 51 -11.24 -9.51 -8.64
CA CYS A 51 -12.62 -9.80 -8.23
C CYS A 51 -13.43 -8.52 -8.03
N LEU A 52 -12.87 -7.46 -7.41
CA LEU A 52 -13.51 -6.16 -7.29
C LEU A 52 -13.93 -5.58 -8.65
N LEU A 53 -13.06 -5.73 -9.64
CA LEU A 53 -13.27 -5.23 -11.00
C LEU A 53 -14.10 -6.17 -11.90
N ASN A 54 -14.66 -7.23 -11.32
CA ASN A 54 -15.42 -8.26 -12.04
C ASN A 54 -14.63 -8.94 -13.19
N LEU A 55 -13.28 -8.87 -13.14
CA LEU A 55 -12.38 -9.60 -14.04
C LEU A 55 -12.20 -11.06 -13.62
N ALA A 56 -12.55 -11.38 -12.37
CA ALA A 56 -12.63 -12.72 -11.84
C ALA A 56 -13.86 -12.82 -10.91
N ARG A 57 -14.56 -13.95 -10.96
CA ARG A 57 -15.75 -14.14 -10.11
C ARG A 57 -15.34 -14.45 -8.67
N ALA A 58 -15.91 -13.73 -7.69
CA ALA A 58 -15.84 -14.08 -6.28
C ALA A 58 -16.45 -15.46 -6.01
N THR A 59 -15.91 -16.21 -5.03
CA THR A 59 -16.52 -17.47 -4.61
C THR A 59 -17.66 -17.20 -3.61
N PHE A 60 -17.42 -16.29 -2.65
CA PHE A 60 -18.39 -15.80 -1.69
C PHE A 60 -18.18 -14.31 -1.42
N GLY A 61 -19.16 -13.70 -0.78
CA GLY A 61 -19.12 -12.30 -0.39
C GLY A 61 -19.60 -11.35 -1.48
N THR A 62 -19.52 -10.06 -1.19
CA THR A 62 -19.96 -8.99 -2.10
C THR A 62 -18.85 -7.96 -2.29
N MET A 63 -18.80 -7.42 -3.50
CA MET A 63 -17.87 -6.33 -3.87
C MET A 63 -18.63 -5.26 -4.63
N GLN A 64 -18.51 -4.03 -4.19
CA GLN A 64 -19.22 -2.89 -4.74
C GLN A 64 -18.31 -1.69 -4.90
N VAL A 65 -18.56 -0.93 -5.95
CA VAL A 65 -18.00 0.39 -6.20
C VAL A 65 -19.18 1.35 -6.29
N GLU A 66 -19.13 2.43 -5.50
CA GLU A 66 -20.23 3.41 -5.36
C GLU A 66 -21.59 2.73 -5.11
N GLY A 67 -21.63 1.66 -4.30
CA GLY A 67 -22.83 0.97 -3.89
C GLY A 67 -23.36 -0.07 -4.87
N ALA A 68 -22.68 -0.33 -6.00
CA ALA A 68 -23.10 -1.31 -7.00
C ALA A 68 -21.93 -2.22 -7.43
N PRO A 69 -22.19 -3.46 -7.87
CA PRO A 69 -21.19 -4.28 -8.52
C PRO A 69 -20.63 -3.58 -9.77
N VAL A 70 -19.33 -3.78 -10.04
CA VAL A 70 -18.69 -3.18 -11.22
C VAL A 70 -19.29 -3.76 -12.50
N GLN A 71 -19.68 -2.85 -13.39
CA GLN A 71 -20.23 -3.09 -14.72
C GLN A 71 -19.39 -2.33 -15.77
N PRO A 72 -19.55 -2.62 -17.08
CA PRO A 72 -18.83 -1.88 -18.11
C PRO A 72 -18.95 -0.35 -18.02
N ALA A 73 -20.14 0.17 -17.68
CA ALA A 73 -20.36 1.59 -17.49
C ALA A 73 -19.58 2.19 -16.30
N THR A 74 -19.25 1.40 -15.29
CA THR A 74 -18.45 1.85 -14.14
C THR A 74 -17.06 2.32 -14.57
N PHE A 75 -16.52 1.78 -15.67
CA PHE A 75 -15.20 2.15 -16.18
C PHE A 75 -15.15 3.54 -16.86
N GLU A 76 -16.26 4.24 -16.98
CA GLU A 76 -16.23 5.67 -17.30
C GLU A 76 -15.67 6.54 -16.15
N GLU A 77 -15.82 6.06 -14.91
CA GLU A 77 -15.42 6.76 -13.68
C GLU A 77 -14.33 6.01 -12.89
N LEU A 78 -14.05 4.76 -13.26
CA LEU A 78 -13.05 3.90 -12.61
C LEU A 78 -11.96 3.53 -13.60
N THR A 79 -10.71 3.61 -13.16
CA THR A 79 -9.56 3.13 -13.91
C THR A 79 -8.79 2.08 -13.13
N TYR A 80 -8.33 1.07 -13.83
CA TYR A 80 -7.46 0.03 -13.30
C TYR A 80 -6.10 0.03 -14.00
N VAL A 81 -5.05 0.08 -13.22
CA VAL A 81 -3.67 -0.13 -13.69
C VAL A 81 -3.16 -1.44 -13.10
N PRO A 82 -3.02 -2.50 -13.89
CA PRO A 82 -2.48 -3.77 -13.43
C PRO A 82 -0.96 -3.70 -13.26
N GLU A 83 -0.40 -4.55 -12.39
CA GLU A 83 1.06 -4.69 -12.18
C GLU A 83 1.81 -4.97 -13.50
N ARG A 84 1.23 -5.80 -14.35
CA ARG A 84 1.72 -6.03 -15.71
C ARG A 84 0.86 -5.25 -16.67
N SER A 85 1.47 -4.28 -17.33
CA SER A 85 0.79 -3.43 -18.30
C SER A 85 0.10 -4.25 -19.38
N ALA A 86 -1.17 -3.95 -19.65
CA ALA A 86 -1.96 -4.55 -20.72
C ALA A 86 -1.96 -3.65 -21.98
N LEU A 87 -0.89 -2.92 -22.23
CA LEU A 87 -0.75 -2.02 -23.36
C LEU A 87 -0.47 -2.78 -24.66
N TYR A 88 -0.93 -2.24 -25.77
CA TYR A 88 -0.62 -2.77 -27.10
C TYR A 88 0.82 -2.41 -27.50
N GLU A 89 1.71 -3.39 -27.47
CA GLU A 89 3.16 -3.18 -27.69
C GLU A 89 3.50 -2.62 -29.08
N TRP A 90 2.67 -2.89 -30.09
CA TRP A 90 2.86 -2.40 -31.46
C TRP A 90 2.40 -0.97 -31.72
N LEU A 91 1.61 -0.40 -30.80
CA LEU A 91 1.17 0.98 -30.83
C LEU A 91 2.18 1.92 -30.17
N THR A 92 2.16 3.18 -30.61
CA THR A 92 2.94 4.25 -29.96
C THR A 92 2.20 4.84 -28.76
N LEU A 93 2.90 5.62 -27.93
CA LEU A 93 2.24 6.41 -26.86
C LEU A 93 1.19 7.35 -27.47
N ALA A 94 1.48 7.98 -28.60
CA ALA A 94 0.51 8.87 -29.28
C ALA A 94 -0.78 8.13 -29.68
N ASP A 95 -0.65 6.89 -30.20
CA ASP A 95 -1.81 6.07 -30.56
C ASP A 95 -2.67 5.71 -29.34
N HIS A 96 -2.04 5.38 -28.20
CA HIS A 96 -2.75 5.11 -26.96
C HIS A 96 -3.48 6.35 -26.40
N LEU A 97 -2.83 7.52 -26.45
CA LEU A 97 -3.47 8.77 -26.04
C LEU A 97 -4.67 9.13 -26.93
N GLU A 98 -4.54 8.92 -28.25
CA GLU A 98 -5.63 9.12 -29.19
C GLU A 98 -6.78 8.13 -28.95
N PHE A 99 -6.45 6.87 -28.62
CA PHE A 99 -7.45 5.88 -28.22
C PHE A 99 -8.21 6.33 -26.97
N ASN A 100 -7.51 6.80 -25.91
CA ASN A 100 -8.15 7.35 -24.72
C ASN A 100 -9.04 8.55 -25.04
N ARG A 101 -8.56 9.48 -25.88
CA ARG A 101 -9.29 10.67 -26.28
C ARG A 101 -10.63 10.33 -26.95
N ARG A 102 -10.67 9.23 -27.71
CA ARG A 102 -11.90 8.78 -28.38
C ARG A 102 -12.82 7.96 -27.48
N SER A 103 -12.25 7.28 -26.49
CA SER A 103 -13.00 6.33 -25.64
C SER A 103 -13.59 6.98 -24.41
N TYR A 104 -12.94 8.02 -23.84
CA TYR A 104 -13.34 8.60 -22.57
C TYR A 104 -13.80 10.06 -22.73
N ARG A 105 -15.00 10.36 -22.25
CA ARG A 105 -15.58 11.72 -22.32
C ARG A 105 -14.80 12.74 -21.48
N LYS A 106 -14.20 12.30 -20.38
CA LYS A 106 -13.45 13.14 -19.43
C LYS A 106 -11.96 13.23 -19.77
N TYR A 107 -11.54 12.75 -20.96
CA TYR A 107 -10.14 12.85 -21.35
C TYR A 107 -9.63 14.29 -21.33
N ASP A 108 -8.58 14.52 -20.56
CA ASP A 108 -7.90 15.81 -20.43
C ASP A 108 -6.57 15.79 -21.20
N ALA A 109 -6.58 16.39 -22.39
CA ALA A 109 -5.39 16.44 -23.26
C ALA A 109 -4.25 17.23 -22.61
N LYS A 110 -4.56 18.32 -21.88
CA LYS A 110 -3.54 19.12 -21.19
C LYS A 110 -2.86 18.30 -20.11
N ARG A 111 -3.65 17.58 -19.31
CA ARG A 111 -3.11 16.66 -18.28
C ARG A 111 -2.26 15.57 -18.89
N ALA A 112 -2.69 14.96 -20.00
CA ALA A 112 -1.88 13.97 -20.73
C ALA A 112 -0.52 14.54 -21.16
N ASP A 113 -0.51 15.77 -21.70
CA ASP A 113 0.72 16.44 -22.11
C ASP A 113 1.67 16.75 -20.95
N GLU A 114 1.13 17.24 -19.83
CA GLU A 114 1.87 17.47 -18.60
C GLU A 114 2.54 16.17 -18.11
N LEU A 115 1.79 15.07 -18.05
CA LEU A 115 2.30 13.78 -17.60
C LEU A 115 3.33 13.17 -18.56
N VAL A 116 3.13 13.28 -19.88
CA VAL A 116 4.12 12.84 -20.86
C VAL A 116 5.45 13.56 -20.67
N ASN A 117 5.41 14.87 -20.44
CA ASN A 117 6.60 15.68 -20.18
C ASN A 117 7.24 15.32 -18.83
N LEU A 118 6.44 15.11 -17.78
CA LEU A 118 6.88 14.72 -16.44
C LEU A 118 7.65 13.40 -16.46
N PHE A 119 7.12 12.39 -17.17
CA PHE A 119 7.78 11.09 -17.33
C PHE A 119 8.81 11.06 -18.46
N ARG A 120 9.04 12.17 -19.17
CA ARG A 120 10.03 12.33 -20.25
C ARG A 120 9.90 11.27 -21.34
N LEU A 121 8.67 10.97 -21.77
CA LEU A 121 8.39 9.94 -22.75
C LEU A 121 8.25 10.52 -24.18
N GLU A 122 8.77 9.77 -25.14
CA GLU A 122 8.63 10.10 -26.55
C GLU A 122 7.32 9.56 -27.12
N ARG A 123 6.44 10.45 -27.62
CA ARG A 123 5.12 10.09 -28.13
C ARG A 123 5.13 9.11 -29.30
N LYS A 124 6.15 9.20 -30.18
CA LYS A 124 6.27 8.38 -31.41
C LYS A 124 6.88 7.01 -31.17
N LYS A 125 7.39 6.75 -29.97
CA LYS A 125 8.02 5.48 -29.64
C LYS A 125 6.97 4.39 -29.39
N LYS A 126 7.13 3.21 -29.98
CA LYS A 126 6.27 2.05 -29.75
C LYS A 126 6.43 1.55 -28.31
N VAL A 127 5.33 1.19 -27.68
CA VAL A 127 5.32 0.75 -26.27
C VAL A 127 6.19 -0.49 -26.05
N GLY A 128 6.21 -1.44 -26.96
CA GLY A 128 7.07 -2.62 -26.86
C GLY A 128 8.58 -2.35 -26.93
N LYS A 129 9.00 -1.10 -27.31
CA LYS A 129 10.40 -0.66 -27.25
C LYS A 129 10.76 0.12 -26.00
N LEU A 130 9.80 0.30 -25.09
CA LEU A 130 9.99 0.98 -23.81
C LEU A 130 10.48 -0.01 -22.76
N SER A 131 11.25 0.48 -21.77
CA SER A 131 11.56 -0.30 -20.59
C SER A 131 10.29 -0.61 -19.79
N LYS A 132 10.34 -1.63 -18.91
CA LYS A 132 9.20 -1.98 -18.04
C LYS A 132 8.68 -0.76 -17.26
N GLY A 133 9.59 0.03 -16.66
CA GLY A 133 9.20 1.26 -15.95
C GLY A 133 8.58 2.32 -16.85
N GLN A 134 9.08 2.50 -18.08
CA GLN A 134 8.45 3.40 -19.04
C GLN A 134 7.06 2.91 -19.48
N GLN A 135 6.84 1.60 -19.61
CA GLN A 135 5.50 1.04 -19.88
C GLN A 135 4.55 1.29 -18.72
N THR A 136 5.02 1.14 -17.47
CA THR A 136 4.25 1.52 -16.28
C THR A 136 3.89 3.00 -16.32
N ALA A 137 4.83 3.88 -16.65
CA ALA A 137 4.57 5.31 -16.80
C ALA A 137 3.51 5.60 -17.88
N VAL A 138 3.55 4.90 -19.03
CA VAL A 138 2.49 5.03 -20.06
C VAL A 138 1.12 4.64 -19.49
N ALA A 139 1.02 3.52 -18.77
CA ALA A 139 -0.25 3.10 -18.17
C ALA A 139 -0.78 4.13 -17.17
N LEU A 140 0.10 4.72 -16.35
CA LEU A 140 -0.26 5.80 -15.42
C LEU A 140 -0.70 7.07 -16.15
N ILE A 141 0.00 7.50 -17.21
CA ILE A 141 -0.39 8.65 -18.02
C ILE A 141 -1.81 8.45 -18.56
N LEU A 142 -2.10 7.28 -19.11
CA LEU A 142 -3.42 6.95 -19.64
C LEU A 142 -4.48 6.97 -18.53
N ALA A 143 -4.18 6.42 -17.36
CA ALA A 143 -5.08 6.38 -16.22
C ALA A 143 -5.41 7.78 -15.68
N PHE A 144 -4.40 8.62 -15.46
CA PHE A 144 -4.60 9.95 -14.90
C PHE A 144 -5.14 10.97 -15.90
N SER A 145 -4.94 10.76 -17.21
CA SER A 145 -5.45 11.67 -18.25
C SER A 145 -6.96 11.67 -18.41
N ILE A 146 -7.66 10.66 -17.89
CA ILE A 146 -9.14 10.61 -17.94
C ILE A 146 -9.82 11.12 -16.67
N ARG A 147 -9.04 11.59 -15.67
CA ARG A 147 -9.53 12.15 -14.41
C ARG A 147 -10.62 11.27 -13.76
N PRO A 148 -10.33 10.00 -13.47
CA PRO A 148 -11.31 9.08 -12.93
C PRO A 148 -11.66 9.46 -11.48
N ARG A 149 -12.87 9.10 -11.03
CA ARG A 149 -13.27 9.24 -9.63
C ARG A 149 -12.68 8.14 -8.74
N ILE A 150 -12.39 7.00 -9.34
CA ILE A 150 -11.83 5.85 -8.62
C ILE A 150 -10.64 5.29 -9.39
N LEU A 151 -9.51 5.15 -8.70
CA LEU A 151 -8.31 4.50 -9.22
C LEU A 151 -8.03 3.22 -8.41
N VAL A 152 -7.93 2.10 -9.11
CA VAL A 152 -7.43 0.83 -8.58
C VAL A 152 -6.08 0.56 -9.24
N LEU A 153 -5.01 0.48 -8.46
CA LEU A 153 -3.65 0.43 -8.96
C LEU A 153 -2.88 -0.74 -8.33
N ASP A 154 -2.46 -1.68 -9.15
CA ASP A 154 -1.73 -2.86 -8.67
C ASP A 154 -0.23 -2.63 -8.84
N GLU A 155 0.49 -2.42 -7.72
CA GLU A 155 1.92 -2.13 -7.68
C GLU A 155 2.36 -0.97 -8.60
N PRO A 156 1.72 0.23 -8.54
CA PRO A 156 1.87 1.29 -9.55
C PRO A 156 3.28 1.89 -9.63
N ALA A 157 4.10 1.72 -8.62
CA ALA A 157 5.48 2.22 -8.59
C ALA A 157 6.52 1.11 -8.84
N SER A 158 6.08 -0.14 -9.09
CA SER A 158 6.99 -1.26 -9.34
C SER A 158 7.76 -1.08 -10.64
N GLY A 159 9.08 -1.33 -10.58
CA GLY A 159 9.97 -1.24 -11.75
C GLY A 159 10.35 0.18 -12.18
N LEU A 160 9.89 1.20 -11.45
CA LEU A 160 10.34 2.59 -11.61
C LEU A 160 11.58 2.85 -10.75
N ASP A 161 12.42 3.79 -11.19
CA ASP A 161 13.48 4.31 -10.32
C ASP A 161 12.91 5.13 -9.14
N PRO A 162 13.69 5.36 -8.07
CA PRO A 162 13.21 6.04 -6.87
C PRO A 162 12.62 7.43 -7.12
N VAL A 163 13.10 8.17 -8.13
CA VAL A 163 12.58 9.50 -8.47
C VAL A 163 11.17 9.38 -9.02
N PHE A 164 10.97 8.49 -10.00
CA PHE A 164 9.63 8.29 -10.58
C PHE A 164 8.67 7.57 -9.63
N GLN A 165 9.15 6.69 -8.73
CA GLN A 165 8.32 6.16 -7.65
C GLN A 165 7.71 7.30 -6.81
N ARG A 166 8.54 8.29 -6.45
CA ARG A 166 8.07 9.47 -5.72
C ARG A 166 7.04 10.26 -6.50
N VAL A 167 7.29 10.49 -7.80
CA VAL A 167 6.35 11.16 -8.69
C VAL A 167 4.99 10.45 -8.72
N VAL A 168 4.98 9.12 -8.79
CA VAL A 168 3.72 8.34 -8.75
C VAL A 168 2.96 8.58 -7.46
N LEU A 169 3.63 8.52 -6.30
CA LEU A 169 2.97 8.77 -5.01
C LEU A 169 2.41 10.20 -4.91
N ASP A 170 3.15 11.18 -5.40
CA ASP A 170 2.70 12.58 -5.45
C ASP A 170 1.45 12.72 -6.37
N LEU A 171 1.40 11.98 -7.49
CA LEU A 171 0.21 11.92 -8.36
C LEU A 171 -1.01 11.28 -7.69
N LEU A 172 -0.81 10.25 -6.83
CA LEU A 172 -1.91 9.68 -6.03
C LEU A 172 -2.46 10.72 -5.07
N ILE A 173 -1.57 11.40 -4.33
CA ILE A 173 -1.95 12.45 -3.37
C ILE A 173 -2.69 13.60 -4.07
N GLU A 174 -2.17 14.07 -5.22
CA GLU A 174 -2.82 15.11 -6.02
C GLU A 174 -4.22 14.69 -6.49
N ALA A 175 -4.38 13.45 -6.96
CA ALA A 175 -5.67 12.94 -7.43
C ALA A 175 -6.69 12.84 -6.28
N ALA A 176 -6.26 12.37 -5.10
CA ALA A 176 -7.11 12.30 -3.91
C ALA A 176 -7.52 13.69 -3.42
N ALA A 177 -6.60 14.66 -3.40
CA ALA A 177 -6.89 16.06 -3.10
C ALA A 177 -7.89 16.65 -4.11
N GLY A 178 -7.92 16.16 -5.35
CA GLY A 178 -8.93 16.47 -6.36
C GLY A 178 -10.27 15.73 -6.20
N GLY A 179 -10.41 14.91 -5.15
CA GLY A 179 -11.64 14.17 -4.83
C GLY A 179 -11.70 12.74 -5.38
N ALA A 180 -10.64 12.23 -6.00
CA ALA A 180 -10.58 10.83 -6.43
C ALA A 180 -10.36 9.89 -5.25
N THR A 181 -10.99 8.71 -5.28
CA THR A 181 -10.73 7.62 -4.32
C THR A 181 -9.71 6.66 -4.90
N ILE A 182 -8.73 6.28 -4.10
CA ILE A 182 -7.62 5.46 -4.57
C ILE A 182 -7.49 4.20 -3.71
N LEU A 183 -7.45 3.05 -4.37
CA LEU A 183 -7.08 1.78 -3.78
C LEU A 183 -5.84 1.27 -4.53
N PHE A 184 -4.68 1.24 -3.87
CA PHE A 184 -3.47 0.76 -4.50
C PHE A 184 -2.80 -0.35 -3.68
N SER A 185 -2.17 -1.29 -4.38
CA SER A 185 -1.36 -2.31 -3.73
C SER A 185 0.11 -1.92 -3.71
N SER A 186 0.81 -2.33 -2.67
CA SER A 186 2.27 -2.32 -2.62
C SER A 186 2.81 -3.42 -1.71
N HIS A 187 4.03 -3.87 -1.99
CA HIS A 187 4.83 -4.66 -1.06
C HIS A 187 5.88 -3.79 -0.35
N GLN A 188 5.99 -2.50 -0.69
CA GLN A 188 6.91 -1.52 -0.11
C GLN A 188 6.18 -0.65 0.90
N ILE A 189 6.48 -0.84 2.16
CA ILE A 189 5.83 -0.18 3.30
C ILE A 189 5.95 1.33 3.21
N GLY A 190 7.14 1.86 2.90
CA GLY A 190 7.40 3.29 2.79
C GLY A 190 6.57 4.01 1.72
N GLN A 191 6.13 3.30 0.66
CA GLN A 191 5.21 3.88 -0.33
C GLN A 191 3.82 4.09 0.26
N VAL A 192 3.32 3.10 1.00
CA VAL A 192 2.01 3.15 1.64
C VAL A 192 2.02 4.19 2.76
N GLU A 193 3.06 4.19 3.59
CA GLU A 193 3.22 5.17 4.68
C GLU A 193 3.22 6.62 4.21
N ARG A 194 3.77 6.85 3.02
CA ARG A 194 3.88 8.20 2.44
C ARG A 194 2.56 8.72 1.85
N ALA A 195 1.77 7.84 1.23
CA ALA A 195 0.65 8.28 0.41
C ALA A 195 -0.73 7.90 0.97
N ALA A 196 -0.82 6.84 1.80
CA ALA A 196 -2.11 6.31 2.22
C ALA A 196 -2.65 7.00 3.48
N ASP A 197 -3.96 7.23 3.49
CA ASP A 197 -4.72 7.63 4.70
C ASP A 197 -5.06 6.39 5.53
N ARG A 198 -5.34 5.26 4.84
CA ARG A 198 -5.73 3.98 5.43
C ARG A 198 -4.86 2.86 4.88
N VAL A 199 -4.55 1.90 5.73
CA VAL A 199 -3.75 0.72 5.41
C VAL A 199 -4.52 -0.54 5.74
N ALA A 200 -4.55 -1.46 4.78
CA ALA A 200 -5.02 -2.83 4.96
C ALA A 200 -3.85 -3.79 4.67
N ILE A 201 -3.50 -4.67 5.63
CA ILE A 201 -2.41 -5.63 5.46
C ILE A 201 -2.97 -7.02 5.24
N LEU A 202 -2.62 -7.60 4.09
CA LEU A 202 -2.95 -8.98 3.72
C LEU A 202 -1.78 -9.93 3.96
N LYS A 203 -2.07 -11.07 4.62
CA LYS A 203 -1.15 -12.20 4.76
C LYS A 203 -1.90 -13.50 4.51
N ASN A 204 -1.37 -14.35 3.60
CA ASN A 204 -1.96 -15.66 3.28
C ASN A 204 -3.48 -15.60 3.00
N GLY A 205 -3.89 -14.61 2.22
CA GLY A 205 -5.29 -14.39 1.85
C GLY A 205 -6.19 -13.78 2.93
N LYS A 206 -5.66 -13.44 4.11
CA LYS A 206 -6.44 -12.88 5.23
C LYS A 206 -6.03 -11.44 5.50
N LEU A 207 -7.01 -10.62 5.84
CA LEU A 207 -6.78 -9.28 6.37
C LEU A 207 -6.35 -9.40 7.84
N ILE A 208 -5.17 -8.88 8.15
CA ILE A 208 -4.59 -8.98 9.50
C ILE A 208 -4.46 -7.63 10.19
N VAL A 209 -4.44 -6.54 9.42
CA VAL A 209 -4.47 -5.16 9.93
C VAL A 209 -5.37 -4.35 9.01
N ASP A 210 -6.19 -3.48 9.60
CA ASP A 210 -6.99 -2.48 8.90
C ASP A 210 -7.19 -1.26 9.80
N GLY A 211 -6.82 -0.08 9.32
CA GLY A 211 -6.94 1.16 10.08
C GLY A 211 -6.35 2.37 9.36
N THR A 212 -6.58 3.55 9.91
CA THR A 212 -5.88 4.75 9.43
C THR A 212 -4.40 4.68 9.81
N VAL A 213 -3.53 5.27 8.99
CA VAL A 213 -2.08 5.30 9.27
C VAL A 213 -1.81 5.90 10.64
N ASP A 214 -2.50 6.99 11.00
CA ASP A 214 -2.32 7.67 12.27
C ASP A 214 -2.79 6.81 13.46
N SER A 215 -3.95 6.13 13.35
CA SER A 215 -4.44 5.25 14.43
C SER A 215 -3.52 4.05 14.65
N LEU A 216 -2.96 3.51 13.57
CA LEU A 216 -2.05 2.38 13.64
C LEU A 216 -0.71 2.78 14.29
N LYS A 217 -0.14 3.94 13.90
CA LYS A 217 1.09 4.47 14.52
C LYS A 217 0.91 4.81 16.00
N GLY A 218 -0.26 5.32 16.38
CA GLY A 218 -0.58 5.66 17.77
C GLY A 218 -0.92 4.47 18.66
N SER A 219 -1.13 3.26 18.10
CA SER A 219 -1.63 2.10 18.86
C SER A 219 -0.64 1.53 19.86
N GLU A 220 0.64 1.62 19.61
CA GLU A 220 1.73 1.16 20.46
C GLU A 220 2.90 2.14 20.38
N LYS A 221 3.84 2.06 21.32
CA LYS A 221 5.04 2.90 21.34
C LYS A 221 6.30 2.04 21.30
N VAL A 222 7.38 2.64 20.82
CA VAL A 222 8.74 2.08 20.94
C VAL A 222 9.50 2.89 21.97
N VAL A 223 9.99 2.23 23.01
CA VAL A 223 10.95 2.82 23.93
C VAL A 223 12.34 2.38 23.48
N GLU A 224 13.12 3.32 22.96
CA GLU A 224 14.50 3.10 22.54
C GLU A 224 15.47 3.59 23.61
N ALA A 225 16.36 2.72 24.08
CA ALA A 225 17.43 3.05 24.98
C ALA A 225 18.78 2.81 24.29
N ILE A 226 19.66 3.82 24.28
CA ILE A 226 21.00 3.77 23.70
C ILE A 226 22.02 3.76 24.84
N PHE A 227 22.91 2.78 24.86
CA PHE A 227 23.95 2.61 25.87
C PHE A 227 25.33 2.97 25.34
N ASP A 228 26.27 3.32 26.21
CA ASP A 228 27.66 3.58 25.83
C ASP A 228 28.42 2.31 25.44
N GLN A 229 28.02 1.19 26.03
CA GLN A 229 28.56 -0.14 25.74
C GLN A 229 27.46 -1.09 25.26
N MET A 230 27.68 -2.39 25.31
CA MET A 230 26.63 -3.37 24.99
C MET A 230 25.44 -3.21 25.91
N VAL A 231 24.25 -3.52 25.37
CA VAL A 231 23.00 -3.47 26.11
C VAL A 231 23.08 -4.39 27.33
N PRO A 232 22.86 -3.88 28.56
CA PRO A 232 22.84 -4.71 29.77
C PRO A 232 21.65 -5.69 29.76
N GLU A 233 21.73 -6.74 30.56
CA GLU A 233 20.53 -7.53 30.85
C GLU A 233 19.55 -6.68 31.66
N VAL A 234 18.33 -6.58 31.15
CA VAL A 234 17.22 -5.89 31.84
C VAL A 234 16.25 -6.94 32.29
N ASP A 235 16.33 -7.28 33.59
CA ASP A 235 15.55 -8.35 34.20
C ASP A 235 14.04 -8.18 33.98
N GLY A 236 13.38 -9.22 33.50
CA GLY A 236 11.93 -9.28 33.37
C GLY A 236 11.34 -8.31 32.32
N LEU A 237 12.13 -7.59 31.50
CA LEU A 237 11.59 -6.69 30.48
C LEU A 237 10.86 -7.46 29.37
N ALA A 238 11.42 -8.57 28.93
CA ALA A 238 10.82 -9.39 27.87
C ALA A 238 9.55 -10.16 28.33
N THR A 239 9.37 -10.33 29.62
CA THR A 239 8.21 -10.99 30.24
C THR A 239 7.18 -10.02 30.80
N ASP A 240 7.43 -8.70 30.71
CA ASP A 240 6.49 -7.68 31.16
C ASP A 240 5.25 -7.68 30.24
N ALA A 241 4.06 -7.81 30.83
CA ALA A 241 2.80 -7.89 30.10
C ALA A 241 2.52 -6.67 29.20
N ARG A 242 3.09 -5.50 29.56
CA ARG A 242 3.00 -4.25 28.80
C ARG A 242 3.90 -4.25 27.57
N VAL A 243 4.93 -5.11 27.53
CA VAL A 243 5.91 -5.21 26.45
C VAL A 243 5.53 -6.35 25.52
N ARG A 244 5.40 -6.05 24.23
CA ARG A 244 5.12 -7.06 23.21
C ARG A 244 6.38 -7.79 22.79
N ARG A 245 7.49 -7.06 22.63
CA ARG A 245 8.74 -7.55 22.06
C ARG A 245 9.90 -6.67 22.54
N VAL A 246 11.07 -7.27 22.68
CA VAL A 246 12.32 -6.57 22.96
C VAL A 246 13.34 -6.94 21.88
N GLU A 247 13.97 -5.94 21.28
CA GLU A 247 15.07 -6.10 20.35
C GLU A 247 16.35 -5.53 20.94
N ARG A 248 17.47 -6.23 20.72
CA ARG A 248 18.79 -5.79 21.12
C ARG A 248 19.71 -5.80 19.91
N SER A 249 20.32 -4.67 19.60
CA SER A 249 21.26 -4.53 18.49
C SER A 249 22.45 -3.67 18.91
N GLY A 250 23.55 -4.33 19.23
CA GLY A 250 24.75 -3.67 19.69
C GLY A 250 24.52 -2.87 20.98
N ARG A 251 24.43 -1.53 20.83
CA ARG A 251 24.23 -0.58 21.94
C ARG A 251 22.79 -0.12 22.10
N ILE A 252 21.88 -0.60 21.26
CA ILE A 252 20.51 -0.15 21.21
C ILE A 252 19.59 -1.25 21.72
N LEU A 253 18.73 -0.90 22.66
CA LEU A 253 17.59 -1.71 23.10
C LEU A 253 16.32 -1.02 22.66
N ARG A 254 15.42 -1.76 21.99
CA ARG A 254 14.07 -1.33 21.64
C ARG A 254 13.05 -2.21 22.33
N ALA A 255 12.18 -1.61 23.14
CA ALA A 255 11.03 -2.28 23.71
C ALA A 255 9.76 -1.78 23.00
N TYR A 256 9.01 -2.69 22.39
CA TYR A 256 7.73 -2.42 21.75
C TYR A 256 6.64 -2.56 22.84
N VAL A 257 5.98 -1.44 23.16
CA VAL A 257 5.16 -1.29 24.37
C VAL A 257 3.71 -1.02 23.99
N LYS A 258 2.81 -1.84 24.53
CA LYS A 258 1.36 -1.71 24.34
C LYS A 258 0.76 -0.61 25.20
N GLU A 259 1.22 -0.51 26.44
CA GLU A 259 0.70 0.37 27.47
C GLU A 259 1.83 0.89 28.37
N ASP A 260 1.67 2.09 28.97
CA ASP A 260 2.60 2.69 29.92
C ASP A 260 4.06 2.76 29.42
N SER A 261 4.23 3.30 28.22
CA SER A 261 5.57 3.51 27.64
C SER A 261 6.48 4.37 28.51
N GLU A 262 5.90 5.34 29.23
CA GLU A 262 6.64 6.19 30.19
C GLU A 262 7.16 5.40 31.40
N GLY A 263 6.40 4.42 31.90
CA GLY A 263 6.84 3.52 32.97
C GLY A 263 8.00 2.63 32.51
N ILE A 264 7.94 2.11 31.28
CA ILE A 264 9.03 1.34 30.69
C ILE A 264 10.26 2.22 30.44
N ALA A 265 10.09 3.45 29.96
CA ALA A 265 11.19 4.40 29.76
C ALA A 265 11.90 4.74 31.09
N ARG A 266 11.15 4.98 32.15
CA ARG A 266 11.73 5.19 33.50
C ARG A 266 12.52 3.98 33.97
N ARG A 267 11.98 2.79 33.83
CA ARG A 267 12.67 1.53 34.18
C ARG A 267 13.97 1.36 33.40
N LEU A 268 13.97 1.63 32.08
CA LEU A 268 15.19 1.59 31.28
C LEU A 268 16.21 2.63 31.68
N SER A 269 15.77 3.81 32.16
CA SER A 269 16.65 4.88 32.65
C SER A 269 17.46 4.48 33.89
N GLU A 270 16.98 3.51 34.69
CA GLU A 270 17.70 2.98 35.88
C GLU A 270 18.99 2.23 35.50
N TYR A 271 19.12 1.78 34.24
CA TYR A 271 20.30 1.11 33.71
C TYR A 271 21.34 2.07 33.11
N ALA A 272 21.21 3.37 33.41
CA ALA A 272 22.12 4.44 32.97
C ALA A 272 22.40 4.46 31.45
N PRO A 273 21.37 4.42 30.59
CA PRO A 273 21.55 4.62 29.15
C PRO A 273 22.02 6.05 28.86
N LYS A 274 22.72 6.23 27.74
CA LYS A 274 23.11 7.55 27.22
C LYS A 274 21.88 8.37 26.82
N ASN A 275 20.86 7.71 26.29
CA ASN A 275 19.60 8.31 25.88
C ASN A 275 18.45 7.32 26.00
N VAL A 276 17.27 7.81 26.40
CA VAL A 276 16.00 7.08 26.31
C VAL A 276 15.01 7.95 25.56
N ALA A 277 14.35 7.39 24.54
CA ALA A 277 13.33 8.07 23.77
C ALA A 277 12.08 7.20 23.66
N VAL A 278 10.92 7.83 23.75
CA VAL A 278 9.62 7.20 23.45
C VAL A 278 9.17 7.70 22.09
N MET A 279 8.90 6.78 21.19
CA MET A 279 8.55 7.07 19.79
C MET A 279 7.27 6.33 19.41
N ASP A 280 6.54 6.87 18.44
CA ASP A 280 5.45 6.15 17.78
C ASP A 280 6.02 4.99 16.93
N LEU A 281 5.24 3.92 16.78
CA LEU A 281 5.54 2.89 15.81
C LEU A 281 5.56 3.48 14.40
N ASN A 282 6.49 3.03 13.58
CA ASN A 282 6.40 3.22 12.14
C ASN A 282 5.58 2.06 11.51
N LEU A 283 5.14 2.24 10.27
CA LEU A 283 4.39 1.19 9.57
C LEU A 283 5.19 -0.10 9.33
N GLU A 284 6.51 -0.01 9.29
CA GLU A 284 7.39 -1.17 9.15
C GLU A 284 7.33 -2.05 10.41
N ASP A 285 7.40 -1.45 11.58
CA ASP A 285 7.26 -2.17 12.85
C ASP A 285 5.88 -2.82 12.98
N ILE A 286 4.81 -2.10 12.58
CA ILE A 286 3.44 -2.63 12.57
C ILE A 286 3.34 -3.82 11.62
N PHE A 287 3.91 -3.70 10.42
CA PHE A 287 3.91 -4.78 9.44
C PHE A 287 4.65 -6.01 9.95
N ILE A 288 5.87 -5.84 10.49
CA ILE A 288 6.68 -6.92 11.06
C ILE A 288 5.93 -7.61 12.21
N ASN A 289 5.34 -6.82 13.11
CA ASN A 289 4.56 -7.34 14.23
C ASN A 289 3.33 -8.14 13.77
N ALA A 290 2.63 -7.67 12.74
CA ALA A 290 1.42 -8.30 12.21
C ALA A 290 1.74 -9.54 11.37
N VAL A 291 2.79 -9.48 10.55
CA VAL A 291 3.17 -10.58 9.66
C VAL A 291 3.91 -11.69 10.42
N GLY A 292 4.37 -11.43 11.67
CA GLY A 292 5.02 -12.44 12.51
C GLY A 292 6.32 -12.93 11.88
N GLY A 293 7.14 -11.99 11.39
CA GLY A 293 8.47 -12.28 10.90
C GLY A 293 9.41 -12.47 12.07
N GLU A 294 9.90 -13.69 12.31
CA GLU A 294 11.24 -13.82 12.87
C GLU A 294 12.16 -13.12 11.88
N ILE A 295 12.65 -11.94 12.25
CA ILE A 295 13.82 -11.37 11.57
C ILE A 295 14.89 -12.44 11.74
N PRO A 296 15.47 -13.03 10.66
CA PRO A 296 16.56 -13.94 10.81
C PRO A 296 17.64 -13.18 11.59
N MET A 297 17.83 -13.54 12.86
CA MET A 297 18.95 -13.02 13.62
C MET A 297 20.18 -13.42 12.83
N ILE A 298 20.89 -12.45 12.26
CA ILE A 298 22.25 -12.64 11.80
C ILE A 298 23.00 -13.03 13.08
N ARG A 299 23.12 -14.34 13.30
CA ARG A 299 24.03 -14.87 14.33
C ARG A 299 25.39 -14.39 13.90
N GLY A 300 25.91 -13.40 14.64
CA GLY A 300 27.30 -13.01 14.52
C GLY A 300 28.14 -14.27 14.59
N GLY A 301 28.88 -14.57 13.53
CA GLY A 301 29.81 -15.67 13.50
C GLY A 301 30.81 -15.51 14.65
N GLU A 302 31.09 -16.64 15.29
CA GLU A 302 32.21 -16.82 16.21
C GLU A 302 33.53 -16.47 15.53
#